data_e8341f6c7d4f688d9be0a7f74a1f2888
#
_entry.id   e8341f6c7d4f688d9be0a7f74a1f2888
#
_cell.length_a   1.000
_cell.length_b   1.000
_cell.length_c   1.000
_cell.angle_alpha   90.00
_cell.angle_beta   90.00
_cell.angle_gamma   90.00
#
_symmetry.space_group_name_H-M   'P 1'
#
loop_
_entity.id
_entity.type
_entity.pdbx_description
1 polymer ?
#
loop_
_entity_poly.entity_id
_entity_poly.type
_entity_poly.pdbx_seq_one_letter_code
_entity_poly.pdbx_strand_id
1 'polypeptide(L)'
;MFKSFFPNPKWFFSSLVLWFVINIALWYSGGSGWGTFLGFAPGYATAELPVGVSRFWAPSFLWFYLWFIVSTVIFAMFWRFKSSNPWQGWSVWGSAFILFNIWFAVQVNVVVNAWYSPFYDLIQKMLSSGGGNVNLLYSETLTFLYVAMVY
;
A
#
# COMPACT_ATOMS: atom_id res chain seq x y z
N MET A 1 0.54 30.53 8.91
CA MET A 1 0.08 29.50 7.98
C MET A 1 0.05 28.11 8.60
N PHE A 2 1.16 27.50 9.05
CA PHE A 2 1.17 26.14 9.61
C PHE A 2 0.22 25.94 10.81
N LYS A 3 0.19 26.88 11.78
CA LYS A 3 -0.70 26.83 12.94
C LYS A 3 -2.19 27.01 12.62
N SER A 4 -2.51 27.60 11.47
CA SER A 4 -3.91 27.76 11.03
C SER A 4 -4.43 26.54 10.28
N PHE A 5 -3.54 25.76 9.67
CA PHE A 5 -3.92 24.57 8.92
C PHE A 5 -4.16 23.35 9.83
N PHE A 6 -3.29 23.14 10.84
CA PHE A 6 -3.43 22.02 11.76
C PHE A 6 -4.08 22.42 13.08
N PRO A 7 -5.10 21.70 13.54
CA PRO A 7 -5.72 21.94 14.84
C PRO A 7 -4.71 21.57 15.94
N ASN A 8 -4.26 22.57 16.74
CA ASN A 8 -3.27 22.34 17.80
C ASN A 8 -2.11 21.44 17.38
N PRO A 9 -1.14 21.91 16.56
CA PRO A 9 -0.16 21.04 15.87
C PRO A 9 0.56 20.03 16.78
N LYS A 10 0.91 20.42 18.01
CA LYS A 10 1.57 19.51 18.96
C LYS A 10 0.70 18.30 19.30
N TRP A 11 -0.56 18.53 19.65
CA TRP A 11 -1.51 17.47 19.96
C TRP A 11 -1.89 16.65 18.73
N PHE A 12 -2.03 17.30 17.56
CA PHE A 12 -2.33 16.62 16.32
C PHE A 12 -1.24 15.61 15.95
N PHE A 13 0.02 16.06 15.88
CA PHE A 13 1.12 15.16 15.50
C PHE A 13 1.42 14.10 16.57
N SER A 14 1.32 14.42 17.86
CA SER A 14 1.48 13.41 18.92
C SER A 14 0.38 12.33 18.85
N SER A 15 -0.87 12.72 18.62
CA SER A 15 -1.98 11.77 18.45
C SER A 15 -1.86 10.98 17.15
N LEU A 16 -1.36 11.58 16.06
CA LEU A 16 -1.10 10.89 14.81
C LEU A 16 -0.05 9.78 14.98
N VAL A 17 1.07 10.12 15.63
CA VAL A 17 2.12 9.12 15.91
C VAL A 17 1.60 8.01 16.80
N LEU A 18 0.88 8.34 17.88
CA LEU A 18 0.28 7.35 18.77
C LEU A 18 -0.71 6.45 18.02
N TRP A 19 -1.57 7.06 17.20
CA TRP A 19 -2.53 6.32 16.38
C TRP A 19 -1.85 5.37 15.40
N PHE A 20 -0.76 5.83 14.79
CA PHE A 20 0.03 5.01 13.88
C PHE A 20 0.65 3.80 14.60
N VAL A 21 1.25 4.01 15.77
CA VAL A 21 1.81 2.93 16.60
C VAL A 21 0.72 1.92 17.00
N ILE A 22 -0.45 2.40 17.42
CA ILE A 22 -1.59 1.53 17.77
C ILE A 22 -2.01 0.69 16.57
N ASN A 23 -2.14 1.29 15.37
CA ASN A 23 -2.53 0.55 14.16
C ASN A 23 -1.49 -0.51 13.76
N ILE A 24 -0.20 -0.19 13.87
CA ILE A 24 0.87 -1.17 13.62
C ILE A 24 0.75 -2.33 14.64
N ALA A 25 0.64 -2.02 15.93
CA ALA A 25 0.51 -3.05 16.96
C ALA A 25 -0.72 -3.95 16.74
N LEU A 26 -1.87 -3.36 16.41
CA LEU A 26 -3.09 -4.11 16.10
C LEU A 26 -2.94 -4.97 14.84
N TRP A 27 -2.30 -4.46 13.80
CA TRP A 27 -2.06 -5.21 12.57
C TRP A 27 -1.22 -6.46 12.83
N TYR A 28 -0.11 -6.32 13.54
CA TYR A 28 0.78 -7.43 13.85
C TYR A 28 0.27 -8.36 14.96
N SER A 29 -0.62 -7.90 15.84
CA SER A 29 -1.22 -8.73 16.89
C SER A 29 -2.35 -9.66 16.39
N GLY A 30 -2.77 -9.52 15.13
CA GLY A 30 -3.81 -10.36 14.55
C GLY A 30 -4.69 -9.66 13.50
N GLY A 31 -4.65 -8.32 13.42
CA GLY A 31 -5.48 -7.54 12.51
C GLY A 31 -5.29 -7.92 11.03
N SER A 32 -4.08 -8.34 10.64
CA SER A 32 -3.81 -8.87 9.30
C SER A 32 -4.63 -10.12 8.96
N GLY A 33 -5.00 -10.93 9.96
CA GLY A 33 -5.82 -12.13 9.80
C GLY A 33 -7.33 -11.88 9.92
N TRP A 34 -7.76 -10.76 10.47
CA TRP A 34 -9.19 -10.48 10.65
C TRP A 34 -9.96 -10.37 9.33
N GLY A 35 -9.27 -10.05 8.25
CA GLY A 35 -9.86 -10.03 6.92
C GLY A 35 -10.49 -11.37 6.50
N THR A 36 -10.02 -12.48 7.06
CA THR A 36 -10.56 -13.83 6.74
C THR A 36 -12.03 -13.98 7.15
N PHE A 37 -12.47 -13.32 8.24
CA PHE A 37 -13.87 -13.29 8.63
C PHE A 37 -14.77 -12.57 7.62
N LEU A 38 -14.19 -11.70 6.79
CA LEU A 38 -14.87 -10.97 5.73
C LEU A 38 -14.63 -11.58 4.33
N GLY A 39 -14.00 -12.76 4.26
CA GLY A 39 -13.70 -13.43 3.00
C GLY A 39 -12.44 -12.95 2.28
N PHE A 40 -11.62 -12.10 2.91
CA PHE A 40 -10.31 -11.73 2.37
C PHE A 40 -9.27 -12.81 2.69
N ALA A 41 -8.29 -12.99 1.80
CA ALA A 41 -7.18 -13.90 2.10
C ALA A 41 -6.36 -13.37 3.30
N PRO A 42 -5.80 -14.28 4.13
CA PRO A 42 -4.90 -13.86 5.21
C PRO A 42 -3.70 -13.11 4.63
N GLY A 43 -3.25 -12.11 5.38
CA GLY A 43 -2.27 -11.11 4.92
C GLY A 43 -0.97 -11.69 4.37
N TYR A 44 -0.17 -10.82 3.87
CA TYR A 44 1.07 -10.90 3.07
C TYR A 44 2.00 -12.12 3.22
N ALA A 45 1.91 -12.90 4.29
CA ALA A 45 2.93 -13.86 4.66
C ALA A 45 2.77 -15.28 4.08
N THR A 46 1.64 -15.62 3.49
CA THR A 46 1.31 -17.02 3.16
C THR A 46 0.88 -17.28 1.72
N ALA A 47 0.59 -16.26 0.93
CA ALA A 47 0.23 -16.44 -0.48
C ALA A 47 1.35 -15.90 -1.37
N GLU A 48 1.79 -16.69 -2.34
CA GLU A 48 2.61 -16.20 -3.45
C GLU A 48 1.81 -15.13 -4.19
N LEU A 49 2.17 -13.88 -3.97
CA LEU A 49 1.50 -12.77 -4.62
C LEU A 49 1.95 -12.70 -6.08
N PRO A 50 1.03 -12.49 -7.02
CA PRO A 50 1.37 -12.41 -8.43
C PRO A 50 2.37 -11.27 -8.68
N VAL A 51 3.28 -11.49 -9.62
CA VAL A 51 4.20 -10.45 -10.09
C VAL A 51 3.46 -9.65 -11.16
N GLY A 52 3.14 -8.39 -10.85
CA GLY A 52 2.44 -7.50 -11.77
C GLY A 52 1.34 -6.67 -11.11
N VAL A 53 0.56 -5.97 -11.93
CA VAL A 53 -0.52 -5.06 -11.48
C VAL A 53 -1.60 -5.79 -10.69
N SER A 54 -1.90 -7.05 -11.03
CA SER A 54 -2.88 -7.88 -10.33
C SER A 54 -2.61 -8.02 -8.83
N ARG A 55 -1.36 -7.86 -8.40
CA ARG A 55 -0.97 -7.84 -6.98
C ARG A 55 -1.73 -6.78 -6.18
N PHE A 56 -1.93 -5.59 -6.75
CA PHE A 56 -2.61 -4.48 -6.06
C PHE A 56 -4.11 -4.72 -5.86
N TRP A 57 -4.69 -5.68 -6.58
CA TRP A 57 -6.08 -6.12 -6.45
C TRP A 57 -6.22 -7.45 -5.70
N ALA A 58 -5.11 -7.99 -5.21
CA ALA A 58 -5.14 -9.21 -4.41
C ALA A 58 -5.95 -9.00 -3.12
N PRO A 59 -6.70 -10.02 -2.65
CA PRO A 59 -7.54 -9.92 -1.46
C PRO A 59 -6.81 -9.40 -0.21
N SER A 60 -5.53 -9.72 -0.06
CA SER A 60 -4.68 -9.23 1.04
C SER A 60 -4.43 -7.72 0.96
N PHE A 61 -4.26 -7.17 -0.25
CA PHE A 61 -4.11 -5.74 -0.47
C PHE A 61 -5.43 -5.01 -0.26
N LEU A 62 -6.53 -5.57 -0.74
CA LEU A 62 -7.88 -5.02 -0.52
C LEU A 62 -8.22 -4.96 0.97
N TRP A 63 -7.83 -5.97 1.75
CA TRP A 63 -7.96 -5.94 3.21
C TRP A 63 -7.14 -4.82 3.83
N PHE A 64 -5.89 -4.62 3.42
CA PHE A 64 -5.07 -3.51 3.88
C PHE A 64 -5.68 -2.15 3.55
N TYR A 65 -6.22 -1.96 2.33
CA TYR A 65 -6.88 -0.71 1.94
C TYR A 65 -8.10 -0.43 2.83
N LEU A 66 -8.92 -1.45 3.08
CA LEU A 66 -10.08 -1.32 3.96
C LEU A 66 -9.64 -0.95 5.39
N TRP A 67 -8.63 -1.63 5.92
CA TRP A 67 -8.04 -1.32 7.22
C TRP A 67 -7.56 0.12 7.30
N PHE A 68 -6.81 0.56 6.31
CA PHE A 68 -6.28 1.92 6.22
C PHE A 68 -7.41 2.96 6.17
N ILE A 69 -8.43 2.75 5.35
CA ILE A 69 -9.58 3.65 5.24
C ILE A 69 -10.35 3.71 6.58
N VAL A 70 -10.67 2.56 7.16
CA VAL A 70 -11.42 2.51 8.43
C VAL A 70 -10.64 3.19 9.55
N SER A 71 -9.35 2.92 9.68
CA SER A 71 -8.51 3.56 10.70
C SER A 71 -8.43 5.08 10.50
N THR A 72 -8.34 5.53 9.24
CA THR A 72 -8.33 6.97 8.91
C THR A 72 -9.68 7.62 9.25
N VAL A 73 -10.80 6.97 8.94
CA VAL A 73 -12.14 7.44 9.31
C VAL A 73 -12.29 7.59 10.82
N ILE A 74 -11.84 6.59 11.59
CA ILE A 74 -11.89 6.65 13.08
C ILE A 74 -11.08 7.84 13.59
N PHE A 75 -9.86 8.04 13.07
CA PHE A 75 -9.01 9.17 13.44
C PHE A 75 -9.63 10.52 13.03
N ALA A 76 -10.25 10.59 11.84
CA ALA A 76 -10.95 11.78 11.37
C ALA A 76 -12.15 12.13 12.25
N MET A 77 -12.93 11.11 12.65
CA MET A 77 -14.06 11.28 13.57
C MET A 77 -13.60 11.79 14.94
N PHE A 78 -12.55 11.18 15.50
CA PHE A 78 -11.96 11.64 16.77
C PHE A 78 -11.63 13.14 16.72
N TRP A 79 -10.92 13.59 15.70
CA TRP A 79 -10.54 15.00 15.56
C TRP A 79 -11.73 15.91 15.24
N ARG A 80 -12.76 15.42 14.56
CA ARG A 80 -13.97 16.20 14.31
C ARG A 80 -14.71 16.54 15.61
N PHE A 81 -14.72 15.64 16.56
CA PHE A 81 -15.30 15.91 17.89
C PHE A 81 -14.38 16.77 18.77
N LYS A 82 -13.08 16.71 18.58
CA LYS A 82 -12.10 17.40 19.43
C LYS A 82 -11.78 18.82 18.96
N SER A 83 -11.98 19.14 17.69
CA SER A 83 -11.57 20.41 17.09
C SER A 83 -12.67 20.99 16.21
N SER A 84 -12.91 22.30 16.35
CA SER A 84 -13.78 23.10 15.47
C SER A 84 -13.01 23.78 14.34
N ASN A 85 -11.75 23.41 14.08
CA ASN A 85 -10.95 24.02 13.04
C ASN A 85 -11.53 23.64 11.64
N PRO A 86 -11.83 24.62 10.77
CA PRO A 86 -12.41 24.35 9.44
C PRO A 86 -11.48 23.52 8.53
N TRP A 87 -10.16 23.58 8.74
CA TRP A 87 -9.17 22.84 7.96
C TRP A 87 -8.86 21.43 8.47
N GLN A 88 -9.50 21.01 9.58
CA GLN A 88 -9.24 19.72 10.21
C GLN A 88 -9.43 18.53 9.24
N GLY A 89 -10.48 18.53 8.43
CA GLY A 89 -10.71 17.49 7.44
C GLY A 89 -9.56 17.38 6.44
N TRP A 90 -9.11 18.50 5.89
CA TRP A 90 -7.97 18.55 4.98
C TRP A 90 -6.67 18.10 5.64
N SER A 91 -6.45 18.44 6.91
CA SER A 91 -5.27 18.01 7.65
C SER A 91 -5.21 16.50 7.81
N VAL A 92 -6.33 15.86 8.16
CA VAL A 92 -6.38 14.40 8.36
C VAL A 92 -6.30 13.66 7.01
N TRP A 93 -7.18 13.99 6.07
CA TRP A 93 -7.21 13.29 4.79
C TRP A 93 -5.98 13.55 3.93
N GLY A 94 -5.44 14.79 3.96
CA GLY A 94 -4.20 15.11 3.26
C GLY A 94 -3.01 14.36 3.82
N SER A 95 -2.88 14.27 5.15
CA SER A 95 -1.82 13.47 5.79
C SER A 95 -1.96 11.97 5.48
N ALA A 96 -3.19 11.44 5.54
CA ALA A 96 -3.46 10.05 5.19
C ALA A 96 -3.12 9.75 3.73
N PHE A 97 -3.49 10.64 2.82
CA PHE A 97 -3.17 10.50 1.39
C PHE A 97 -1.66 10.47 1.14
N ILE A 98 -0.89 11.35 1.78
CA ILE A 98 0.57 11.36 1.66
C ILE A 98 1.16 10.05 2.19
N LEU A 99 0.73 9.60 3.37
CA LEU A 99 1.20 8.33 3.96
C LEU A 99 0.85 7.13 3.07
N PHE A 100 -0.36 7.10 2.52
CA PHE A 100 -0.77 6.06 1.58
C PHE A 100 0.11 6.05 0.33
N ASN A 101 0.38 7.23 -0.27
CA ASN A 101 1.24 7.32 -1.46
C ASN A 101 2.66 6.83 -1.19
N ILE A 102 3.25 7.20 -0.03
CA ILE A 102 4.58 6.72 0.34
C ILE A 102 4.60 5.19 0.47
N TRP A 103 3.62 4.63 1.17
CA TRP A 103 3.49 3.19 1.30
C TRP A 103 3.28 2.51 -0.06
N PHE A 104 2.40 3.07 -0.90
CA PHE A 104 2.09 2.53 -2.22
C PHE A 104 3.31 2.53 -3.14
N ALA A 105 4.08 3.62 -3.15
CA ALA A 105 5.34 3.70 -3.89
C ALA A 105 6.34 2.60 -3.47
N VAL A 106 6.42 2.28 -2.17
CA VAL A 106 7.23 1.15 -1.69
C VAL A 106 6.71 -0.18 -2.26
N GLN A 107 5.39 -0.39 -2.31
CA GLN A 107 4.81 -1.62 -2.86
C GLN A 107 5.08 -1.75 -4.37
N VAL A 108 5.02 -0.66 -5.12
CA VAL A 108 5.40 -0.65 -6.55
C VAL A 108 6.87 -1.07 -6.71
N ASN A 109 7.78 -0.51 -5.91
CA ASN A 109 9.19 -0.90 -5.95
C ASN A 109 9.40 -2.39 -5.62
N VAL A 110 8.63 -2.95 -4.67
CA VAL A 110 8.68 -4.40 -4.35
C VAL A 110 8.24 -5.23 -5.56
N VAL A 111 7.19 -4.81 -6.27
CA VAL A 111 6.74 -5.51 -7.49
C VAL A 111 7.78 -5.44 -8.60
N VAL A 112 8.38 -4.28 -8.82
CA VAL A 112 9.46 -4.09 -9.80
C VAL A 112 10.65 -4.99 -9.47
N ASN A 113 11.08 -5.02 -8.22
CA ASN A 113 12.17 -5.90 -7.78
C ASN A 113 11.85 -7.40 -7.97
N ALA A 114 10.61 -7.80 -7.68
CA ALA A 114 10.18 -9.18 -7.90
C ALA A 114 10.12 -9.55 -9.39
N TRP A 115 9.84 -8.58 -10.26
CA TRP A 115 9.82 -8.78 -11.71
C TRP A 115 11.23 -8.94 -12.30
N TYR A 116 12.25 -8.28 -11.76
CA TYR A 116 13.60 -8.34 -12.30
C TYR A 116 14.15 -9.77 -12.40
N SER A 117 13.99 -10.60 -11.38
CA SER A 117 14.57 -11.95 -11.38
C SER A 117 14.04 -12.82 -12.54
N PRO A 118 12.73 -13.05 -12.70
CA PRO A 118 12.22 -13.87 -13.81
C PRO A 118 12.51 -13.27 -15.20
N PHE A 119 12.58 -11.94 -15.31
CA PHE A 119 12.91 -11.28 -16.56
C PHE A 119 14.37 -11.53 -16.98
N TYR A 120 15.32 -11.38 -16.05
CA TYR A 120 16.73 -11.67 -16.34
C TYR A 120 17.00 -13.16 -16.60
N ASP A 121 16.34 -14.06 -15.87
CA ASP A 121 16.40 -15.50 -16.12
C ASP A 121 15.90 -15.84 -17.53
N LEU A 122 14.85 -15.17 -17.99
CA LEU A 122 14.32 -15.33 -19.34
C LEU A 122 15.35 -14.89 -20.38
N ILE A 123 15.95 -13.71 -20.21
CA ILE A 123 17.00 -13.21 -21.14
C ILE A 123 18.18 -14.19 -21.17
N GLN A 124 18.65 -14.68 -20.03
CA GLN A 124 19.77 -15.61 -19.99
C GLN A 124 19.43 -16.94 -20.71
N LYS A 125 18.23 -17.46 -20.53
CA LYS A 125 17.76 -18.66 -21.25
C LYS A 125 17.72 -18.41 -22.76
N MET A 126 17.25 -17.26 -23.20
CA MET A 126 17.20 -16.91 -24.63
C MET A 126 18.58 -16.83 -25.25
N LEU A 127 19.55 -16.26 -24.52
CA LEU A 127 20.93 -16.15 -24.98
C LEU A 127 21.68 -17.50 -25.03
N SER A 128 21.41 -18.36 -24.05
CA SER A 128 22.06 -19.67 -23.94
C SER A 128 21.51 -20.74 -24.89
N SER A 129 20.21 -20.69 -25.19
CA SER A 129 19.53 -21.70 -26.01
C SER A 129 19.48 -21.38 -27.52
N GLY A 130 19.93 -20.20 -27.94
CA GLY A 130 19.92 -19.78 -29.35
C GLY A 130 18.53 -19.65 -29.98
N GLY A 131 17.45 -19.83 -29.23
CA GLY A 131 16.07 -19.74 -29.68
C GLY A 131 15.14 -19.50 -28.49
N GLY A 132 14.77 -18.26 -28.25
CA GLY A 132 13.89 -17.88 -27.16
C GLY A 132 12.46 -17.61 -27.65
N ASN A 133 11.50 -17.76 -26.75
CA ASN A 133 10.11 -17.40 -27.03
C ASN A 133 9.95 -15.85 -26.94
N VAL A 134 10.02 -15.19 -28.09
CA VAL A 134 9.88 -13.73 -28.20
C VAL A 134 8.56 -13.22 -27.64
N ASN A 135 7.48 -14.02 -27.75
CA ASN A 135 6.18 -13.68 -27.19
C ASN A 135 6.20 -13.63 -25.67
N LEU A 136 6.99 -14.48 -25.01
CA LEU A 136 7.17 -14.48 -23.58
C LEU A 136 7.93 -13.23 -23.12
N LEU A 137 9.00 -12.85 -23.83
CA LEU A 137 9.74 -11.62 -23.56
C LEU A 137 8.83 -10.39 -23.71
N TYR A 138 8.01 -10.38 -24.74
CA TYR A 138 7.05 -9.29 -24.95
C TYR A 138 6.01 -9.22 -23.82
N SER A 139 5.45 -10.34 -23.38
CA SER A 139 4.50 -10.36 -22.27
C SER A 139 5.10 -9.88 -20.95
N GLU A 140 6.35 -10.27 -20.65
CA GLU A 140 7.05 -9.79 -19.44
C GLU A 140 7.36 -8.29 -19.51
N THR A 141 7.73 -7.79 -20.69
CA THR A 141 7.93 -6.34 -20.90
C THR A 141 6.61 -5.57 -20.72
N LEU A 142 5.50 -6.09 -21.22
CA LEU A 142 4.18 -5.49 -20.99
C LEU A 142 3.79 -5.47 -19.51
N THR A 143 4.08 -6.54 -18.78
CA THR A 143 3.84 -6.62 -17.33
C THR A 143 4.57 -5.49 -16.60
N PHE A 144 5.82 -5.25 -16.95
CA PHE A 144 6.59 -4.12 -16.41
C PHE A 144 5.97 -2.76 -16.75
N LEU A 145 5.58 -2.55 -18.01
CA LEU A 145 4.95 -1.30 -18.44
C LEU A 145 3.64 -1.04 -17.68
N TYR A 146 2.82 -2.06 -17.46
CA TYR A 146 1.60 -1.90 -16.67
C TYR A 146 1.89 -1.52 -15.21
N VAL A 147 2.92 -2.11 -14.59
CA VAL A 147 3.33 -1.72 -13.24
C VAL A 147 3.85 -0.28 -13.22
N ALA A 148 4.63 0.11 -14.24
CA ALA A 148 5.13 1.48 -14.34
C ALA A 148 4.02 2.52 -14.56
N MET A 149 2.91 2.15 -15.21
CA MET A 149 1.75 3.03 -15.39
C MET A 149 0.96 3.28 -14.09
N VAL A 150 1.09 2.40 -13.13
CA VAL A 150 0.43 2.52 -11.81
C VAL A 150 1.20 3.47 -10.89
N TYR A 151 2.48 3.69 -11.15
CA TYR A 151 3.34 4.62 -10.42
C TYR A 151 3.06 6.08 -10.81
#